data_ee9336c07ab62dce2313019c1a0f2bc2
#
_entry.id   ee9336c07ab62dce2313019c1a0f2bc2
#
_cell.length_a   1.000
_cell.length_b   1.000
_cell.length_c   1.000
_cell.angle_alpha   90.00
_cell.angle_beta   90.00
_cell.angle_gamma   90.00
#
_symmetry.space_group_name_H-M   'P 1'
#
loop_
_entity.id
_entity.type
_entity.pdbx_description
1 polymer ?
#
loop_
_entity_poly.entity_id
_entity_poly.type
_entity_poly.pdbx_seq_one_letter_code
_entity_poly.pdbx_strand_id
1 'polypeptide(L)'
;MMILVVDIIKGMQTQTAECLIIGEITCKHMIVVLNKIDLLPPEKRGVMIEKMTKRMKNTLANTVFKDAPVVSISAKSGGDSDLNSSSVGIEELIETLKQYAYVPTRGTSEPFLFAVDHCFSIRGQGTVMTGTVLQGSVNVNDAIEIPSMQVTKKVKTMQMFRQPVEQASQGDRLGICVTQFDPKLLERGLVCCPGYITNIHAAIISAQKIRYFKSSVKSKMKFHISVGYETVMAKVSVFGLMENDKSCEKSDDRGDSFSFQQIYKYQDELLSDESDSTKQIEKELPLKQYVLLEFEKPILASSRSLVIGSKLDIDINSNSCRIAFWGKMLERIVDKNYSTAVLPKLKVYKDKCKTGIVDRIKNANEVIGKDIFKKETNIQLFVGLKVNLSTGEEGVIDGAFGQSGKINIRIPGGLKDTTISQINQGSKKKGKNVAVQDDGNDTGPVKFTVAFKRYAYDPEKRMIQL
;
A
#
# COMPACT_ATOMS: atom_id res chain seq x y z
N MET A 1 4.22 -8.25 21.25
CA MET A 1 3.40 -9.42 21.58
C MET A 1 1.93 -9.02 21.59
N MET A 2 1.03 -9.87 21.12
CA MET A 2 -0.43 -9.66 21.06
C MET A 2 -1.13 -10.74 21.87
N ILE A 3 -2.18 -10.39 22.61
CA ILE A 3 -3.11 -11.35 23.23
C ILE A 3 -4.42 -11.27 22.47
N LEU A 4 -4.79 -12.37 21.80
CA LEU A 4 -6.04 -12.48 21.06
C LEU A 4 -7.09 -13.16 21.95
N VAL A 5 -8.02 -12.37 22.51
CA VAL A 5 -9.07 -12.89 23.38
C VAL A 5 -10.29 -13.28 22.55
N VAL A 6 -10.70 -14.53 22.67
CA VAL A 6 -11.82 -15.12 21.96
C VAL A 6 -12.85 -15.63 22.97
N ASP A 7 -14.11 -15.22 22.81
CA ASP A 7 -15.23 -15.80 23.54
C ASP A 7 -15.44 -17.24 23.06
N ILE A 8 -15.35 -18.21 23.99
CA ILE A 8 -15.39 -19.64 23.63
C ILE A 8 -16.72 -20.07 23.03
N ILE A 9 -17.81 -19.37 23.35
CA ILE A 9 -19.16 -19.67 22.82
C ILE A 9 -19.32 -19.09 21.43
N LYS A 10 -18.91 -17.81 21.24
CA LYS A 10 -19.07 -17.10 19.97
C LYS A 10 -18.01 -17.51 18.94
N GLY A 11 -16.83 -17.92 19.39
CA GLY A 11 -15.69 -18.25 18.53
C GLY A 11 -15.14 -17.05 17.75
N MET A 12 -14.55 -17.31 16.59
CA MET A 12 -14.01 -16.28 15.71
C MET A 12 -15.14 -15.44 15.11
N GLN A 13 -15.06 -14.13 15.32
CA GLN A 13 -15.92 -13.12 14.72
C GLN A 13 -15.14 -12.35 13.64
N THR A 14 -15.82 -11.57 12.80
CA THR A 14 -15.19 -10.71 11.77
C THR A 14 -14.12 -9.80 12.38
N GLN A 15 -14.43 -9.17 13.51
CA GLN A 15 -13.47 -8.31 14.23
C GLN A 15 -12.24 -9.08 14.74
N THR A 16 -12.44 -10.33 15.21
CA THR A 16 -11.33 -11.19 15.65
C THR A 16 -10.39 -11.52 14.48
N ALA A 17 -10.96 -11.77 13.30
CA ALA A 17 -10.18 -12.01 12.08
C ALA A 17 -9.41 -10.76 11.64
N GLU A 18 -10.00 -9.57 11.71
CA GLU A 18 -9.31 -8.30 11.44
C GLU A 18 -8.18 -8.05 12.45
N CYS A 19 -8.40 -8.32 13.74
CA CYS A 19 -7.35 -8.26 14.76
C CYS A 19 -6.19 -9.22 14.46
N LEU A 20 -6.50 -10.44 13.97
CA LEU A 20 -5.46 -11.39 13.58
C LEU A 20 -4.59 -10.84 12.42
N ILE A 21 -5.20 -10.25 11.40
CA ILE A 21 -4.49 -9.63 10.28
C ILE A 21 -3.62 -8.47 10.77
N ILE A 22 -4.15 -7.59 11.62
CA ILE A 22 -3.38 -6.49 12.20
C ILE A 22 -2.22 -7.04 13.05
N GLY A 23 -2.46 -8.13 13.79
CA GLY A 23 -1.43 -8.83 14.55
C GLY A 23 -0.30 -9.35 13.66
N GLU A 24 -0.60 -9.96 12.51
CA GLU A 24 0.41 -10.41 11.53
C GLU A 24 1.30 -9.26 11.03
N ILE A 25 0.72 -8.07 10.87
CA ILE A 25 1.46 -6.87 10.41
C ILE A 25 2.35 -6.29 11.54
N THR A 26 1.87 -6.31 12.78
CA THR A 26 2.46 -5.50 13.87
C THR A 26 3.21 -6.29 14.93
N CYS A 27 2.96 -7.60 15.06
CA CYS A 27 3.44 -8.41 16.17
C CYS A 27 4.22 -9.65 15.70
N LYS A 28 5.27 -10.00 16.45
CA LYS A 28 6.05 -11.23 16.22
C LYS A 28 5.48 -12.45 16.95
N HIS A 29 4.84 -12.22 18.10
CA HIS A 29 4.32 -13.28 18.96
C HIS A 29 2.87 -13.00 19.32
N MET A 30 2.08 -14.08 19.43
CA MET A 30 0.68 -14.04 19.83
C MET A 30 0.40 -15.12 20.86
N ILE A 31 -0.49 -14.82 21.79
CA ILE A 31 -1.13 -15.79 22.71
C ILE A 31 -2.62 -15.73 22.44
N VAL A 32 -3.26 -16.86 22.20
CA VAL A 32 -4.71 -16.96 22.05
C VAL A 32 -5.31 -17.30 23.41
N VAL A 33 -6.30 -16.52 23.84
CA VAL A 33 -7.00 -16.72 25.10
C VAL A 33 -8.45 -17.05 24.83
N LEU A 34 -8.86 -18.28 25.13
CA LEU A 34 -10.26 -18.71 25.09
C LEU A 34 -10.91 -18.35 26.43
N ASN A 35 -11.67 -17.27 26.43
CA ASN A 35 -12.30 -16.73 27.67
C ASN A 35 -13.75 -17.22 27.80
N LYS A 36 -14.28 -17.08 29.03
CA LYS A 36 -15.65 -17.43 29.43
C LYS A 36 -15.92 -18.94 29.44
N ILE A 37 -14.93 -19.76 29.84
CA ILE A 37 -15.12 -21.22 29.96
C ILE A 37 -16.12 -21.60 31.09
N ASP A 38 -16.40 -20.67 32.00
CA ASP A 38 -17.43 -20.77 33.05
C ASP A 38 -18.83 -20.93 32.47
N LEU A 39 -19.11 -20.34 31.31
CA LEU A 39 -20.43 -20.45 30.65
C LEU A 39 -20.66 -21.79 29.95
N LEU A 40 -19.67 -22.65 29.91
CA LEU A 40 -19.81 -23.99 29.32
C LEU A 40 -20.40 -24.99 30.31
N PRO A 41 -21.31 -25.88 29.86
CA PRO A 41 -21.83 -26.95 30.70
C PRO A 41 -20.71 -27.80 31.27
N PRO A 42 -20.68 -28.06 32.59
CA PRO A 42 -19.58 -28.77 33.25
C PRO A 42 -19.22 -30.12 32.60
N GLU A 43 -20.23 -30.90 32.21
CA GLU A 43 -20.08 -32.22 31.58
C GLU A 43 -19.41 -32.19 30.22
N LYS A 44 -19.56 -31.09 29.46
CA LYS A 44 -19.04 -30.95 28.09
C LYS A 44 -17.88 -29.96 27.99
N ARG A 45 -17.50 -29.32 29.09
CA ARG A 45 -16.51 -28.21 29.12
C ARG A 45 -15.17 -28.64 28.48
N GLY A 46 -14.60 -29.75 28.88
CA GLY A 46 -13.33 -30.25 28.36
C GLY A 46 -13.37 -30.48 26.85
N VAL A 47 -14.39 -31.20 26.36
CA VAL A 47 -14.56 -31.50 24.95
C VAL A 47 -14.74 -30.22 24.11
N MET A 48 -15.48 -29.23 24.62
CA MET A 48 -15.69 -27.96 23.91
C MET A 48 -14.41 -27.11 23.87
N ILE A 49 -13.64 -27.09 24.94
CA ILE A 49 -12.31 -26.40 24.98
C ILE A 49 -11.38 -27.03 23.95
N GLU A 50 -11.26 -28.37 23.95
CA GLU A 50 -10.40 -29.09 23.01
C GLU A 50 -10.80 -28.81 21.54
N LYS A 51 -12.10 -28.89 21.24
CA LYS A 51 -12.65 -28.59 19.91
C LYS A 51 -12.32 -27.17 19.45
N MET A 52 -12.48 -26.17 20.35
CA MET A 52 -12.18 -24.78 20.02
C MET A 52 -10.69 -24.55 19.85
N THR A 53 -9.85 -25.16 20.71
CA THR A 53 -8.39 -25.11 20.60
C THR A 53 -7.93 -25.66 19.26
N LYS A 54 -8.45 -26.82 18.82
CA LYS A 54 -8.16 -27.41 17.52
C LYS A 54 -8.59 -26.49 16.37
N ARG A 55 -9.78 -25.86 16.50
CA ARG A 55 -10.27 -24.90 15.50
C ARG A 55 -9.35 -23.69 15.40
N MET A 56 -8.90 -23.13 16.53
CA MET A 56 -7.97 -21.99 16.56
C MET A 56 -6.63 -22.36 15.94
N LYS A 57 -6.03 -23.50 16.30
CA LYS A 57 -4.78 -23.99 15.71
C LYS A 57 -4.90 -24.14 14.19
N ASN A 58 -6.00 -24.70 13.70
CA ASN A 58 -6.24 -24.83 12.24
C ASN A 58 -6.36 -23.45 11.56
N THR A 59 -7.01 -22.48 12.21
CA THR A 59 -7.10 -21.11 11.67
C THR A 59 -5.74 -20.42 11.60
N LEU A 60 -4.87 -20.68 12.58
CA LEU A 60 -3.53 -20.09 12.66
C LEU A 60 -2.48 -20.82 11.80
N ALA A 61 -2.76 -22.03 11.34
CA ALA A 61 -1.79 -22.90 10.65
C ALA A 61 -1.10 -22.23 9.45
N ASN A 62 -1.81 -21.37 8.73
CA ASN A 62 -1.30 -20.64 7.58
C ASN A 62 -0.93 -19.18 7.89
N THR A 63 -0.71 -18.85 9.16
CA THR A 63 -0.29 -17.53 9.62
C THR A 63 1.10 -17.57 10.23
N VAL A 64 1.71 -16.41 10.47
CA VAL A 64 2.98 -16.30 11.21
C VAL A 64 2.85 -16.81 12.66
N PHE A 65 1.63 -17.01 13.15
CA PHE A 65 1.29 -17.45 14.50
C PHE A 65 0.93 -18.95 14.61
N LYS A 66 1.37 -19.77 13.68
CA LYS A 66 1.05 -21.21 13.65
C LYS A 66 1.36 -21.95 14.97
N ASP A 67 2.39 -21.51 15.68
CA ASP A 67 2.86 -22.09 16.94
C ASP A 67 2.37 -21.31 18.18
N ALA A 68 1.38 -20.41 18.03
CA ALA A 68 0.86 -19.62 19.14
C ALA A 68 0.21 -20.51 20.22
N PRO A 69 0.53 -20.32 21.50
CA PRO A 69 -0.12 -21.04 22.58
C PRO A 69 -1.60 -20.61 22.70
N VAL A 70 -2.43 -21.58 23.10
CA VAL A 70 -3.87 -21.37 23.31
C VAL A 70 -4.15 -21.69 24.77
N VAL A 71 -4.56 -20.68 25.54
CA VAL A 71 -4.86 -20.77 26.98
C VAL A 71 -6.36 -20.58 27.19
N SER A 72 -6.95 -21.40 28.06
CA SER A 72 -8.39 -21.35 28.34
C SER A 72 -8.64 -20.80 29.73
N ILE A 73 -9.43 -19.71 29.82
CA ILE A 73 -9.63 -18.99 31.08
C ILE A 73 -11.10 -18.66 31.34
N SER A 74 -11.41 -18.42 32.62
CA SER A 74 -12.52 -17.61 33.09
C SER A 74 -11.95 -16.41 33.82
N ALA A 75 -12.00 -15.23 33.19
CA ALA A 75 -11.45 -14.00 33.75
C ALA A 75 -12.38 -13.40 34.85
N LYS A 76 -13.67 -13.73 34.83
CA LYS A 76 -14.63 -13.28 35.86
C LYS A 76 -14.43 -14.13 37.12
N SER A 77 -14.01 -13.49 38.18
CA SER A 77 -14.06 -14.09 39.54
C SER A 77 -15.50 -14.07 40.03
N GLY A 78 -16.05 -15.22 40.42
CA GLY A 78 -17.41 -15.38 40.85
C GLY A 78 -18.44 -15.34 39.73
N GLY A 79 -19.06 -16.49 39.39
CA GLY A 79 -20.35 -16.51 38.67
C GLY A 79 -21.42 -15.77 39.49
N ASP A 80 -22.62 -15.54 38.95
CA ASP A 80 -23.70 -14.77 39.56
C ASP A 80 -24.15 -15.22 40.95
N SER A 81 -23.57 -16.30 41.50
CA SER A 81 -23.95 -16.90 42.79
C SER A 81 -22.85 -17.11 43.81
N ASP A 82 -21.54 -16.98 43.47
CA ASP A 82 -20.48 -17.27 44.47
C ASP A 82 -19.37 -16.19 44.44
N LEU A 83 -19.39 -15.30 45.41
CA LEU A 83 -18.37 -14.27 45.68
C LEU A 83 -16.97 -14.82 45.95
N ASN A 84 -16.81 -16.15 46.12
CA ASN A 84 -15.58 -16.84 46.52
C ASN A 84 -14.95 -17.69 45.41
N SER A 85 -15.51 -17.73 44.20
CA SER A 85 -14.87 -18.52 43.12
C SER A 85 -13.71 -17.75 42.52
N SER A 86 -12.51 -18.32 42.63
CA SER A 86 -11.29 -17.80 41.98
C SER A 86 -11.38 -17.87 40.44
N SER A 87 -10.77 -16.91 39.78
CA SER A 87 -10.58 -16.95 38.32
C SER A 87 -9.86 -18.26 37.93
N VAL A 88 -10.32 -18.90 36.86
CA VAL A 88 -9.75 -20.17 36.39
C VAL A 88 -8.78 -19.88 35.24
N GLY A 89 -7.59 -20.52 35.22
CA GLY A 89 -6.62 -20.48 34.13
C GLY A 89 -5.78 -19.19 34.08
N ILE A 90 -5.93 -18.26 35.00
CA ILE A 90 -5.15 -17.00 35.00
C ILE A 90 -3.68 -17.27 35.32
N GLU A 91 -3.37 -18.22 36.22
CA GLU A 91 -1.99 -18.60 36.52
C GLU A 91 -1.27 -19.15 35.28
N GLU A 92 -1.92 -20.05 34.56
CA GLU A 92 -1.40 -20.58 33.28
C GLU A 92 -1.15 -19.47 32.25
N LEU A 93 -2.08 -18.50 32.16
CA LEU A 93 -1.89 -17.34 31.30
C LEU A 93 -0.67 -16.51 31.72
N ILE A 94 -0.48 -16.27 33.03
CA ILE A 94 0.66 -15.51 33.57
C ILE A 94 1.98 -16.25 33.23
N GLU A 95 2.04 -17.55 33.46
CA GLU A 95 3.24 -18.34 33.13
C GLU A 95 3.53 -18.34 31.63
N THR A 96 2.49 -18.48 30.79
CA THR A 96 2.62 -18.37 29.31
C THR A 96 3.11 -16.98 28.93
N LEU A 97 2.60 -15.92 29.54
CA LEU A 97 3.07 -14.54 29.29
C LEU A 97 4.54 -14.37 29.66
N LYS A 98 4.99 -14.90 30.81
CA LYS A 98 6.40 -14.86 31.21
C LYS A 98 7.31 -15.57 30.21
N GLN A 99 6.87 -16.73 29.72
CA GLN A 99 7.63 -17.53 28.73
C GLN A 99 7.81 -16.80 27.40
N TYR A 100 6.76 -16.09 26.91
CA TYR A 100 6.77 -15.42 25.62
C TYR A 100 7.13 -13.93 25.70
N ALA A 101 7.23 -13.37 26.90
CA ALA A 101 7.63 -11.97 27.09
C ALA A 101 9.09 -11.77 26.64
N TYR A 102 9.33 -10.71 25.90
CA TYR A 102 10.67 -10.31 25.47
C TYR A 102 10.84 -8.79 25.64
N VAL A 103 12.06 -8.36 25.88
CA VAL A 103 12.41 -6.94 25.88
C VAL A 103 12.82 -6.56 24.47
N PRO A 104 12.07 -5.70 23.78
CA PRO A 104 12.45 -5.28 22.43
C PRO A 104 13.68 -4.38 22.46
N THR A 105 14.51 -4.44 21.42
CA THR A 105 15.58 -3.47 21.21
C THR A 105 14.95 -2.11 20.90
N ARG A 106 15.35 -1.07 21.66
CA ARG A 106 14.80 0.27 21.55
C ARG A 106 15.86 1.25 21.06
N GLY A 107 15.46 2.14 20.13
CA GLY A 107 16.31 3.22 19.62
C GLY A 107 16.06 4.51 20.41
N THR A 108 17.08 5.03 21.08
CA THR A 108 16.97 6.29 21.84
C THR A 108 17.52 7.51 21.06
N SER A 109 18.25 7.28 19.99
CA SER A 109 18.89 8.34 19.17
C SER A 109 17.97 9.00 18.15
N GLU A 110 16.78 8.46 17.94
CA GLU A 110 15.81 9.01 17.00
C GLU A 110 15.07 10.21 17.60
N PRO A 111 14.45 11.09 16.77
CA PRO A 111 13.65 12.21 17.26
C PRO A 111 12.51 11.74 18.15
N PHE A 112 12.22 12.46 19.25
CA PHE A 112 11.15 12.14 20.17
C PHE A 112 9.79 12.17 19.50
N LEU A 113 9.00 11.11 19.70
CA LEU A 113 7.61 10.97 19.27
C LEU A 113 6.79 10.26 20.36
N PHE A 114 5.69 10.88 20.77
CA PHE A 114 4.81 10.40 21.83
C PHE A 114 3.37 10.35 21.34
N ALA A 115 2.71 9.22 21.58
CA ALA A 115 1.30 9.01 21.26
C ALA A 115 0.46 9.29 22.50
N VAL A 116 -0.38 10.31 22.45
CA VAL A 116 -1.28 10.70 23.54
C VAL A 116 -2.57 9.88 23.48
N ASP A 117 -2.92 9.23 24.59
CA ASP A 117 -4.17 8.49 24.75
C ASP A 117 -5.25 9.33 25.44
N HIS A 118 -4.85 10.08 26.50
CA HIS A 118 -5.73 10.93 27.27
C HIS A 118 -5.02 12.21 27.69
N CYS A 119 -5.80 13.29 27.77
CA CYS A 119 -5.34 14.58 28.25
C CYS A 119 -6.32 15.12 29.28
N PHE A 120 -5.83 15.50 30.46
CA PHE A 120 -6.65 15.99 31.56
C PHE A 120 -5.90 16.99 32.44
N SER A 121 -6.64 17.84 33.15
CA SER A 121 -6.08 18.82 34.08
C SER A 121 -5.96 18.25 35.50
N ILE A 122 -4.85 18.54 36.14
CA ILE A 122 -4.68 18.34 37.59
C ILE A 122 -4.60 19.72 38.27
N ARG A 123 -5.54 19.98 39.16
CA ARG A 123 -5.61 21.27 39.89
C ARG A 123 -4.28 21.59 40.57
N GLY A 124 -3.73 22.75 40.33
CA GLY A 124 -2.46 23.21 40.91
C GLY A 124 -1.18 22.65 40.28
N GLN A 125 -1.29 21.66 39.40
CA GLN A 125 -0.12 21.04 38.76
C GLN A 125 0.03 21.44 37.28
N GLY A 126 -1.05 21.40 36.53
CA GLY A 126 -1.08 21.68 35.08
C GLY A 126 -1.90 20.67 34.30
N THR A 127 -1.62 20.52 33.04
CA THR A 127 -2.26 19.56 32.16
C THR A 127 -1.36 18.37 31.94
N VAL A 128 -1.91 17.17 32.13
CA VAL A 128 -1.20 15.90 31.97
C VAL A 128 -1.69 15.20 30.71
N MET A 129 -0.75 14.84 29.86
CA MET A 129 -0.94 14.00 28.68
C MET A 129 -0.39 12.61 29.00
N THR A 130 -1.25 11.60 29.05
CA THR A 130 -0.81 10.20 29.20
C THR A 130 -0.69 9.51 27.85
N GLY A 131 0.27 8.59 27.73
CA GLY A 131 0.51 7.92 26.47
C GLY A 131 1.75 7.06 26.47
N THR A 132 2.25 6.79 25.26
CA THR A 132 3.43 5.92 25.05
C THR A 132 4.44 6.63 24.16
N VAL A 133 5.72 6.55 24.52
CA VAL A 133 6.81 6.99 23.68
C VAL A 133 6.98 6.01 22.51
N LEU A 134 6.71 6.48 21.31
CA LEU A 134 6.83 5.66 20.10
C LEU A 134 8.27 5.63 19.57
N GLN A 135 9.03 6.69 19.80
CA GLN A 135 10.36 6.88 19.23
C GLN A 135 11.18 7.85 20.06
N GLY A 136 12.49 7.65 20.11
CA GLY A 136 13.44 8.54 20.78
C GLY A 136 13.32 8.58 22.29
N SER A 137 13.67 9.71 22.89
CA SER A 137 13.63 9.96 24.34
C SER A 137 13.24 11.40 24.64
N VAL A 138 12.75 11.64 25.86
CA VAL A 138 12.38 12.96 26.38
C VAL A 138 12.83 13.10 27.82
N ASN A 139 13.27 14.31 28.20
CA ASN A 139 13.67 14.67 29.56
C ASN A 139 12.75 15.76 30.13
N VAL A 140 12.74 15.88 31.42
CA VAL A 140 12.16 17.04 32.11
C VAL A 140 12.87 18.30 31.63
N ASN A 141 12.11 19.35 31.37
CA ASN A 141 12.52 20.62 30.76
C ASN A 141 12.69 20.63 29.24
N ASP A 142 12.58 19.52 28.54
CA ASP A 142 12.62 19.51 27.09
C ASP A 142 11.42 20.29 26.48
N ALA A 143 11.63 20.89 25.32
CA ALA A 143 10.58 21.48 24.52
C ALA A 143 9.90 20.41 23.69
N ILE A 144 8.58 20.33 23.75
CA ILE A 144 7.74 19.43 22.98
C ILE A 144 6.71 20.22 22.18
N GLU A 145 6.38 19.75 21.00
CA GLU A 145 5.38 20.33 20.10
C GLU A 145 4.17 19.42 19.99
N ILE A 146 2.98 20.04 19.95
CA ILE A 146 1.72 19.40 19.58
C ILE A 146 1.44 19.80 18.12
N PRO A 147 1.81 18.98 17.12
CA PRO A 147 1.83 19.38 15.70
C PRO A 147 0.46 19.76 15.16
N SER A 148 -0.63 19.14 15.64
CA SER A 148 -1.99 19.43 15.23
C SER A 148 -2.41 20.87 15.49
N MET A 149 -1.78 21.53 16.47
CA MET A 149 -2.07 22.91 16.89
C MET A 149 -0.89 23.84 16.66
N GLN A 150 0.27 23.32 16.29
CA GLN A 150 1.52 24.08 16.16
C GLN A 150 1.91 24.80 17.45
N VAL A 151 1.66 24.14 18.61
CA VAL A 151 1.93 24.70 19.93
C VAL A 151 3.10 23.98 20.58
N THR A 152 4.13 24.74 20.97
CA THR A 152 5.27 24.25 21.74
C THR A 152 5.05 24.46 23.21
N LYS A 153 5.33 23.46 24.02
CA LYS A 153 5.27 23.49 25.50
C LYS A 153 6.54 22.91 26.08
N LYS A 154 6.82 23.27 27.34
CA LYS A 154 7.93 22.73 28.09
C LYS A 154 7.45 21.60 29.00
N VAL A 155 8.14 20.49 29.05
CA VAL A 155 7.88 19.39 29.99
C VAL A 155 8.20 19.86 31.40
N LYS A 156 7.17 19.93 32.26
CA LYS A 156 7.33 20.36 33.65
C LYS A 156 7.77 19.19 34.54
N THR A 157 7.04 18.09 34.46
CA THR A 157 7.30 16.84 35.20
C THR A 157 6.82 15.65 34.39
N MET A 158 7.38 14.48 34.70
CA MET A 158 6.92 13.21 34.13
C MET A 158 6.71 12.18 35.24
N GLN A 159 5.75 11.28 35.04
CA GLN A 159 5.49 10.17 35.94
C GLN A 159 5.26 8.89 35.17
N MET A 160 5.84 7.80 35.66
CA MET A 160 5.62 6.43 35.19
C MET A 160 5.17 5.58 36.36
N PHE A 161 3.98 4.93 36.23
CA PHE A 161 3.37 4.16 37.32
C PHE A 161 3.25 4.94 38.66
N ARG A 162 2.90 6.23 38.59
CA ARG A 162 2.79 7.17 39.72
C ARG A 162 4.12 7.52 40.39
N GLN A 163 5.26 7.10 39.84
CA GLN A 163 6.58 7.47 40.32
C GLN A 163 7.15 8.59 39.40
N PRO A 164 7.76 9.63 40.00
CA PRO A 164 8.42 10.67 39.18
C PRO A 164 9.62 10.08 38.44
N VAL A 165 9.77 10.51 37.21
CA VAL A 165 10.93 10.15 36.35
C VAL A 165 11.48 11.40 35.68
N GLU A 166 12.77 11.46 35.45
CA GLU A 166 13.44 12.59 34.80
C GLU A 166 13.61 12.36 33.30
N GLN A 167 13.66 11.10 32.89
CA GLN A 167 13.82 10.70 31.49
C GLN A 167 12.87 9.55 31.16
N ALA A 168 12.36 9.55 29.92
CA ALA A 168 11.62 8.44 29.34
C ALA A 168 12.07 8.17 27.92
N SER A 169 11.97 6.92 27.46
CA SER A 169 12.45 6.45 26.18
C SER A 169 11.43 5.59 25.45
N GLN A 170 11.73 5.25 24.20
CA GLN A 170 10.87 4.44 23.34
C GLN A 170 10.29 3.23 24.08
N GLY A 171 8.97 3.08 24.01
CA GLY A 171 8.20 2.00 24.64
C GLY A 171 7.74 2.27 26.06
N ASP A 172 8.20 3.35 26.70
CA ASP A 172 7.75 3.73 28.02
C ASP A 172 6.36 4.35 27.96
N ARG A 173 5.53 3.97 28.95
CA ARG A 173 4.20 4.54 29.15
C ARG A 173 4.22 5.48 30.32
N LEU A 174 3.88 6.75 30.08
CA LEU A 174 4.01 7.79 31.10
C LEU A 174 2.96 8.88 30.98
N GLY A 175 2.90 9.75 31.99
CA GLY A 175 2.20 11.01 31.97
C GLY A 175 3.20 12.16 31.88
N ILE A 176 3.06 13.02 30.88
CA ILE A 176 3.83 14.26 30.70
C ILE A 176 2.98 15.43 31.18
N CYS A 177 3.46 16.19 32.15
CA CYS A 177 2.80 17.39 32.66
C CYS A 177 3.37 18.63 31.94
N VAL A 178 2.48 19.46 31.43
CA VAL A 178 2.78 20.76 30.85
C VAL A 178 1.94 21.86 31.51
N THR A 179 2.39 23.11 31.40
CA THR A 179 1.64 24.27 31.92
C THR A 179 0.92 25.01 30.82
N GLN A 180 -0.13 25.73 31.20
CA GLN A 180 -0.86 26.65 30.31
C GLN A 180 -1.33 25.97 29.02
N PHE A 181 -1.93 24.80 29.14
CA PHE A 181 -2.53 24.05 28.03
C PHE A 181 -3.94 23.60 28.42
N ASP A 182 -4.93 23.83 27.56
CA ASP A 182 -6.30 23.39 27.78
C ASP A 182 -6.43 21.92 27.31
N PRO A 183 -6.73 20.97 28.23
CA PRO A 183 -6.84 19.55 27.88
C PRO A 183 -7.99 19.23 26.92
N LYS A 184 -9.00 20.09 26.83
CA LYS A 184 -10.13 19.90 25.90
C LYS A 184 -9.73 20.01 24.45
N LEU A 185 -8.59 20.62 24.15
CA LEU A 185 -8.08 20.80 22.80
C LEU A 185 -7.39 19.55 22.24
N LEU A 186 -7.00 18.59 23.12
CA LEU A 186 -6.25 17.39 22.72
C LEU A 186 -6.80 16.16 23.46
N GLU A 187 -7.74 15.45 22.86
CA GLU A 187 -8.21 14.18 23.43
C GLU A 187 -7.17 13.08 23.14
N ARG A 188 -6.78 12.94 21.86
CA ARG A 188 -5.76 12.01 21.36
C ARG A 188 -4.94 12.70 20.29
N GLY A 189 -3.69 12.26 20.11
CA GLY A 189 -2.84 12.84 19.08
C GLY A 189 -1.37 12.48 19.24
N LEU A 190 -0.54 13.23 18.51
CA LEU A 190 0.91 13.09 18.55
C LEU A 190 1.52 14.31 19.26
N VAL A 191 2.57 14.05 20.01
CA VAL A 191 3.49 15.05 20.55
C VAL A 191 4.90 14.66 20.14
N CYS A 192 5.70 15.62 19.72
CA CYS A 192 7.05 15.35 19.20
C CYS A 192 8.06 16.44 19.60
N CYS A 193 9.33 16.23 19.27
CA CYS A 193 10.27 17.34 19.29
C CYS A 193 9.88 18.40 18.25
N PRO A 194 10.12 19.68 18.50
CA PRO A 194 9.66 20.77 17.64
C PRO A 194 10.13 20.62 16.18
N GLY A 195 9.20 20.79 15.24
CA GLY A 195 9.45 20.73 13.80
C GLY A 195 9.59 19.32 13.21
N TYR A 196 9.43 18.25 14.00
CA TYR A 196 9.63 16.88 13.50
C TYR A 196 8.46 16.35 12.67
N ILE A 197 7.23 16.61 13.09
CA ILE A 197 6.02 16.16 12.40
C ILE A 197 5.38 17.34 11.67
N THR A 198 5.08 17.12 10.40
CA THR A 198 4.43 18.12 9.53
C THR A 198 3.23 17.51 8.83
N ASN A 199 2.32 18.36 8.38
CA ASN A 199 1.22 17.94 7.51
C ASN A 199 1.76 17.44 6.18
N ILE A 200 1.31 16.25 5.76
CA ILE A 200 1.63 15.66 4.47
C ILE A 200 0.38 15.56 3.59
N HIS A 201 0.52 15.85 2.31
CA HIS A 201 -0.56 15.85 1.33
C HIS A 201 -0.55 14.59 0.45
N ALA A 202 0.60 13.96 0.32
CA ALA A 202 0.77 12.68 -0.37
C ALA A 202 1.91 11.89 0.28
N ALA A 203 1.97 10.60 0.00
CA ALA A 203 3.05 9.74 0.46
C ALA A 203 3.35 8.61 -0.52
N ILE A 204 4.57 8.10 -0.52
CA ILE A 204 4.93 6.86 -1.19
C ILE A 204 5.20 5.82 -0.12
N ILE A 205 4.56 4.66 -0.26
CA ILE A 205 4.70 3.53 0.66
C ILE A 205 5.24 2.30 -0.06
N SER A 206 5.99 1.45 0.65
CA SER A 206 6.11 0.04 0.27
C SER A 206 4.72 -0.59 0.43
N ALA A 207 4.27 -1.45 -0.47
CA ALA A 207 2.91 -1.94 -0.37
C ALA A 207 2.84 -3.46 -0.55
N GLN A 208 2.12 -4.10 0.37
CA GLN A 208 1.81 -5.53 0.33
C GLN A 208 0.30 -5.71 0.40
N LYS A 209 -0.24 -6.48 -0.54
CA LYS A 209 -1.67 -6.82 -0.56
C LYS A 209 -1.99 -7.85 0.51
N ILE A 210 -3.10 -7.65 1.23
CA ILE A 210 -3.59 -8.64 2.18
C ILE A 210 -4.21 -9.82 1.41
N ARG A 211 -3.71 -11.03 1.64
CA ARG A 211 -4.15 -12.27 0.98
C ARG A 211 -5.64 -12.56 1.16
N TYR A 212 -6.20 -12.15 2.29
CA TYR A 212 -7.63 -12.35 2.60
C TYR A 212 -8.55 -11.33 1.94
N PHE A 213 -8.01 -10.26 1.37
CA PHE A 213 -8.78 -9.27 0.62
C PHE A 213 -9.02 -9.76 -0.81
N LYS A 214 -10.21 -10.29 -1.07
CA LYS A 214 -10.57 -10.95 -2.34
C LYS A 214 -10.70 -9.98 -3.53
N SER A 215 -11.02 -8.72 -3.25
CA SER A 215 -11.16 -7.71 -4.31
C SER A 215 -9.80 -7.22 -4.80
N SER A 216 -9.77 -6.62 -5.99
CA SER A 216 -8.55 -6.01 -6.53
C SER A 216 -8.30 -4.64 -5.92
N VAL A 217 -7.03 -4.32 -5.68
CA VAL A 217 -6.55 -2.99 -5.30
C VAL A 217 -6.04 -2.32 -6.57
N LYS A 218 -6.93 -1.64 -7.30
CA LYS A 218 -6.59 -1.03 -8.61
C LYS A 218 -6.11 0.41 -8.44
N SER A 219 -5.17 0.79 -9.29
CA SER A 219 -4.75 2.17 -9.44
C SER A 219 -5.93 3.09 -9.75
N LYS A 220 -5.93 4.30 -9.17
CA LYS A 220 -6.97 5.34 -9.22
C LYS A 220 -8.19 5.07 -8.33
N MET A 221 -8.29 3.92 -7.69
CA MET A 221 -9.33 3.69 -6.67
C MET A 221 -9.03 4.50 -5.41
N LYS A 222 -10.06 4.74 -4.60
CA LYS A 222 -9.96 5.35 -3.28
C LYS A 222 -10.09 4.30 -2.20
N PHE A 223 -9.30 4.48 -1.14
CA PHE A 223 -9.31 3.64 0.06
C PHE A 223 -9.28 4.52 1.31
N HIS A 224 -9.81 4.00 2.40
CA HIS A 224 -9.59 4.54 3.73
C HIS A 224 -8.18 4.18 4.16
N ILE A 225 -7.36 5.18 4.40
CA ILE A 225 -5.97 5.04 4.80
C ILE A 225 -5.83 5.43 6.25
N SER A 226 -5.45 4.46 7.09
CA SER A 226 -5.19 4.65 8.51
C SER A 226 -3.69 4.79 8.75
N VAL A 227 -3.31 5.90 9.41
CA VAL A 227 -1.94 6.18 9.83
C VAL A 227 -2.01 6.72 11.27
N GLY A 228 -1.46 5.97 12.23
CA GLY A 228 -1.60 6.32 13.63
C GLY A 228 -3.06 6.39 14.07
N TYR A 229 -3.52 7.57 14.49
CA TYR A 229 -4.90 7.83 14.93
C TYR A 229 -5.82 8.32 13.82
N GLU A 230 -5.26 8.72 12.70
CA GLU A 230 -6.02 9.32 11.61
C GLU A 230 -6.44 8.28 10.57
N THR A 231 -7.66 8.41 10.08
CA THR A 231 -8.14 7.66 8.93
C THR A 231 -8.74 8.64 7.93
N VAL A 232 -8.15 8.69 6.74
CA VAL A 232 -8.55 9.61 5.66
C VAL A 232 -8.71 8.86 4.35
N MET A 233 -9.52 9.41 3.46
CA MET A 233 -9.61 8.89 2.09
C MET A 233 -8.38 9.31 1.30
N ALA A 234 -7.80 8.36 0.56
CA ALA A 234 -6.75 8.65 -0.39
C ALA A 234 -6.96 7.90 -1.70
N LYS A 235 -6.56 8.53 -2.78
CA LYS A 235 -6.46 7.90 -4.10
C LYS A 235 -5.13 7.15 -4.18
N VAL A 236 -5.17 5.92 -4.68
CA VAL A 236 -3.99 5.06 -4.81
C VAL A 236 -3.50 5.02 -6.26
N SER A 237 -2.19 5.00 -6.45
CA SER A 237 -1.55 4.73 -7.74
C SER A 237 -0.43 3.72 -7.51
N VAL A 238 -0.54 2.55 -8.13
CA VAL A 238 0.38 1.42 -7.94
C VAL A 238 1.47 1.47 -9.00
N PHE A 239 2.71 1.21 -8.61
CA PHE A 239 3.85 1.07 -9.50
C PHE A 239 4.89 0.12 -8.90
N GLY A 240 5.74 -0.44 -9.73
CA GLY A 240 6.73 -1.42 -9.31
C GLY A 240 8.08 -1.24 -9.94
N LEU A 241 9.11 -1.72 -9.26
CA LEU A 241 10.46 -1.81 -9.78
C LEU A 241 10.58 -3.12 -10.58
N MET A 242 10.94 -3.01 -11.87
CA MET A 242 11.16 -4.17 -12.72
C MET A 242 12.64 -4.55 -12.72
N GLU A 243 12.93 -5.84 -12.97
CA GLU A 243 14.30 -6.34 -12.98
C GLU A 243 15.17 -5.65 -14.03
N ASN A 244 14.61 -5.39 -15.22
CA ASN A 244 15.28 -4.74 -16.33
C ASN A 244 15.51 -3.23 -16.14
N ASP A 245 14.83 -2.60 -15.18
CA ASP A 245 14.93 -1.16 -14.91
C ASP A 245 15.92 -0.82 -13.76
N LYS A 246 16.72 -1.80 -13.32
CA LYS A 246 17.79 -1.57 -12.33
C LYS A 246 18.86 -0.67 -12.92
N SER A 247 18.79 0.62 -12.66
CA SER A 247 19.97 1.48 -12.73
C SER A 247 20.89 1.10 -11.57
N CYS A 248 22.07 0.55 -11.92
CA CYS A 248 23.08 0.09 -10.98
C CYS A 248 23.23 0.96 -9.73
N GLU A 249 22.73 0.46 -8.60
CA GLU A 249 23.41 0.62 -7.32
C GLU A 249 22.92 -0.51 -6.42
N LYS A 250 23.88 -1.29 -5.90
CA LYS A 250 23.64 -2.29 -4.86
C LYS A 250 23.12 -1.54 -3.62
N SER A 251 21.80 -1.32 -3.56
CA SER A 251 21.20 -0.81 -2.34
C SER A 251 21.19 -1.94 -1.32
N ASP A 252 21.69 -1.61 -0.15
CA ASP A 252 21.70 -2.36 1.09
C ASP A 252 20.49 -3.31 1.22
N ASP A 253 20.77 -4.51 1.66
CA ASP A 253 19.90 -5.68 1.82
C ASP A 253 18.70 -5.50 2.79
N ARG A 254 18.37 -4.26 3.17
CA ARG A 254 17.22 -3.90 4.01
C ARG A 254 16.09 -3.29 3.18
N GLY A 255 15.46 -4.13 2.44
CA GLY A 255 14.12 -4.14 1.82
C GLY A 255 13.25 -2.88 1.60
N ASP A 256 13.48 -1.76 2.23
CA ASP A 256 12.54 -0.64 2.37
C ASP A 256 13.10 0.71 1.85
N SER A 257 13.78 0.73 0.70
CA SER A 257 14.27 1.98 0.10
C SER A 257 13.46 2.37 -1.14
N PHE A 258 13.17 3.66 -1.27
CA PHE A 258 12.59 4.29 -2.44
C PHE A 258 13.52 5.40 -2.94
N SER A 259 13.61 5.63 -4.25
CA SER A 259 14.41 6.71 -4.82
C SER A 259 13.71 7.35 -6.03
N PHE A 260 13.64 8.67 -6.08
CA PHE A 260 13.14 9.42 -7.25
C PHE A 260 14.04 9.29 -8.49
N GLN A 261 15.26 8.82 -8.33
CA GLN A 261 16.20 8.63 -9.45
C GLN A 261 15.88 7.35 -10.25
N GLN A 262 15.24 6.38 -9.60
CA GLN A 262 14.88 5.11 -10.17
C GLN A 262 13.69 5.23 -11.14
N ILE A 263 13.65 4.34 -12.12
CA ILE A 263 12.53 4.21 -13.07
C ILE A 263 11.62 3.10 -12.61
N TYR A 264 10.31 3.34 -12.67
CA TYR A 264 9.28 2.40 -12.21
C TYR A 264 8.25 2.16 -13.30
N LYS A 265 7.71 0.95 -13.36
CA LYS A 265 6.60 0.59 -14.25
C LYS A 265 5.27 0.77 -13.53
N TYR A 266 4.35 1.50 -14.15
CA TYR A 266 2.98 1.65 -13.64
C TYR A 266 2.27 0.30 -13.66
N GLN A 267 1.50 0.03 -12.61
CA GLN A 267 0.69 -1.15 -12.47
C GLN A 267 -0.78 -0.78 -12.35
N ASP A 268 -1.64 -1.53 -13.03
CA ASP A 268 -3.08 -1.32 -12.95
C ASP A 268 -3.65 -1.80 -11.61
N GLU A 269 -3.00 -2.78 -10.96
CA GLU A 269 -3.37 -3.30 -9.66
C GLU A 269 -2.16 -3.75 -8.82
N LEU A 270 -2.35 -3.78 -7.50
CA LEU A 270 -1.39 -4.32 -6.55
C LEU A 270 -1.49 -5.85 -6.54
N LEU A 271 -0.38 -6.51 -6.85
CA LEU A 271 -0.29 -7.97 -6.90
C LEU A 271 -0.07 -8.54 -5.48
N SER A 272 -0.54 -9.74 -5.22
CA SER A 272 -0.22 -10.48 -4.00
C SER A 272 1.11 -11.20 -4.14
N ASP A 273 1.86 -11.33 -3.04
CA ASP A 273 3.14 -12.05 -3.00
C ASP A 273 2.95 -13.56 -3.23
N GLU A 274 1.78 -14.10 -2.88
CA GLU A 274 1.39 -15.47 -3.21
C GLU A 274 0.87 -15.49 -4.66
N SER A 275 1.74 -15.84 -5.58
CA SER A 275 1.37 -16.10 -6.96
C SER A 275 0.40 -17.28 -7.03
N ASP A 276 -0.86 -17.04 -7.36
CA ASP A 276 -1.72 -18.05 -8.00
C ASP A 276 -1.03 -18.45 -9.31
N SER A 277 -0.25 -19.52 -9.25
CA SER A 277 0.66 -20.02 -10.29
C SER A 277 -0.03 -20.33 -11.63
N THR A 278 -1.34 -20.25 -11.68
CA THR A 278 -2.15 -20.63 -12.85
C THR A 278 -2.58 -19.48 -13.77
N LYS A 279 -2.41 -18.22 -13.35
CA LYS A 279 -2.86 -17.05 -14.15
C LYS A 279 -1.76 -16.05 -14.54
N GLN A 280 -0.49 -16.32 -14.21
CA GLN A 280 0.59 -15.32 -14.32
C GLN A 280 1.70 -15.66 -15.32
N ILE A 281 1.47 -16.60 -16.23
CA ILE A 281 2.50 -17.06 -17.19
C ILE A 281 2.96 -15.94 -18.18
N GLU A 282 2.27 -14.79 -18.27
CA GLU A 282 2.58 -13.74 -19.25
C GLU A 282 2.90 -12.35 -18.66
N LYS A 283 2.85 -12.13 -17.32
CA LYS A 283 3.17 -10.81 -16.76
C LYS A 283 4.50 -10.85 -16.01
N GLU A 284 5.44 -10.03 -16.44
CA GLU A 284 6.65 -9.72 -15.68
C GLU A 284 6.26 -9.21 -14.29
N LEU A 285 6.65 -9.94 -13.25
CA LEU A 285 6.40 -9.55 -11.86
C LEU A 285 7.40 -8.48 -11.43
N PRO A 286 6.95 -7.45 -10.71
CA PRO A 286 7.87 -6.47 -10.15
C PRO A 286 8.65 -7.07 -8.97
N LEU A 287 9.90 -6.67 -8.82
CA LEU A 287 10.74 -7.01 -7.66
C LEU A 287 10.19 -6.43 -6.36
N LYS A 288 9.65 -5.21 -6.44
CA LYS A 288 9.04 -4.49 -5.32
C LYS A 288 7.87 -3.66 -5.83
N GLN A 289 6.84 -3.57 -5.02
CA GLN A 289 5.65 -2.77 -5.32
C GLN A 289 5.56 -1.59 -4.37
N TYR A 290 5.16 -0.46 -4.94
CA TYR A 290 4.96 0.80 -4.23
C TYR A 290 3.59 1.35 -4.54
N VAL A 291 3.06 2.13 -3.60
CA VAL A 291 1.81 2.87 -3.79
C VAL A 291 2.05 4.34 -3.48
N LEU A 292 1.72 5.20 -4.44
CA LEU A 292 1.50 6.62 -4.19
C LEU A 292 0.10 6.80 -3.62
N LEU A 293 0.03 7.42 -2.45
CA LEU A 293 -1.18 7.84 -1.76
C LEU A 293 -1.34 9.34 -1.94
N GLU A 294 -2.46 9.75 -2.52
CA GLU A 294 -2.86 11.17 -2.66
C GLU A 294 -4.02 11.40 -1.67
N PHE A 295 -3.73 12.04 -0.54
CA PHE A 295 -4.71 12.25 0.54
C PHE A 295 -5.73 13.33 0.19
N GLU A 296 -7.01 13.12 0.53
CA GLU A 296 -8.06 14.14 0.37
C GLU A 296 -7.95 15.25 1.41
N LYS A 297 -7.40 14.92 2.58
CA LYS A 297 -7.08 15.88 3.66
C LYS A 297 -5.64 15.63 4.11
N PRO A 298 -4.87 16.66 4.44
CA PRO A 298 -3.52 16.46 4.98
C PRO A 298 -3.58 15.68 6.29
N ILE A 299 -2.59 14.87 6.54
CA ILE A 299 -2.43 14.07 7.77
C ILE A 299 -1.09 14.34 8.42
N LEU A 300 -1.00 14.05 9.72
CA LEU A 300 0.24 14.13 10.48
C LEU A 300 0.89 12.75 10.56
N ALA A 301 2.08 12.60 10.03
CA ALA A 301 2.79 11.32 10.06
C ALA A 301 4.30 11.48 10.16
N SER A 302 4.95 10.56 10.87
CA SER A 302 6.40 10.41 10.88
C SER A 302 6.89 9.60 9.68
N SER A 303 8.19 9.67 9.40
CA SER A 303 8.84 8.74 8.47
C SER A 303 8.68 7.30 8.99
N ARG A 304 8.56 6.36 8.08
CA ARG A 304 8.37 4.92 8.35
C ARG A 304 7.10 4.55 9.13
N SER A 305 6.14 5.48 9.25
CA SER A 305 4.82 5.16 9.81
C SER A 305 4.18 3.98 9.10
N LEU A 306 3.55 3.09 9.89
CA LEU A 306 2.72 2.02 9.35
C LEU A 306 1.48 2.62 8.71
N VAL A 307 1.15 2.15 7.52
CA VAL A 307 -0.02 2.56 6.74
C VAL A 307 -0.88 1.34 6.46
N ILE A 308 -2.16 1.44 6.75
CA ILE A 308 -3.13 0.38 6.46
C ILE A 308 -4.21 0.95 5.54
N GLY A 309 -4.39 0.31 4.39
CA GLY A 309 -5.43 0.63 3.43
C GLY A 309 -6.63 -0.30 3.57
N SER A 310 -7.82 0.26 3.76
CA SER A 310 -9.05 -0.49 4.02
C SER A 310 -10.21 -0.01 3.14
N LYS A 311 -11.17 -0.90 2.91
CA LYS A 311 -12.48 -0.58 2.37
C LYS A 311 -13.53 -0.68 3.47
N LEU A 312 -13.75 0.42 4.20
CA LEU A 312 -14.70 0.43 5.33
C LEU A 312 -16.16 0.49 4.88
N ASP A 313 -16.43 0.77 3.61
CA ASP A 313 -17.77 0.78 3.01
C ASP A 313 -18.37 -0.64 2.86
N ILE A 314 -17.56 -1.69 3.03
CA ILE A 314 -18.04 -3.07 2.96
C ILE A 314 -18.78 -3.39 4.26
N ASP A 315 -19.94 -4.02 4.15
CA ASP A 315 -20.78 -4.43 5.30
C ASP A 315 -19.95 -5.30 6.27
N ILE A 316 -19.98 -4.93 7.55
CA ILE A 316 -19.30 -5.64 8.65
C ILE A 316 -19.80 -7.08 8.77
N ASN A 317 -21.06 -7.33 8.42
CA ASN A 317 -21.68 -8.66 8.47
C ASN A 317 -21.31 -9.53 7.26
N SER A 318 -20.70 -8.96 6.22
CA SER A 318 -20.16 -9.74 5.12
C SER A 318 -18.93 -10.51 5.61
N ASN A 319 -18.84 -11.81 5.27
CA ASN A 319 -17.66 -12.63 5.57
C ASN A 319 -16.45 -12.27 4.69
N SER A 320 -16.20 -10.97 4.47
CA SER A 320 -15.13 -10.45 3.62
C SER A 320 -14.16 -9.58 4.42
N CYS A 321 -12.88 -9.77 4.18
CA CYS A 321 -11.84 -8.93 4.77
C CYS A 321 -11.93 -7.50 4.21
N ARG A 322 -11.95 -6.49 5.08
CA ARG A 322 -11.97 -5.08 4.69
C ARG A 322 -10.59 -4.45 4.61
N ILE A 323 -9.57 -5.08 5.22
CA ILE A 323 -8.18 -4.63 5.14
C ILE A 323 -7.61 -5.09 3.81
N ALA A 324 -7.26 -4.13 2.94
CA ALA A 324 -6.89 -4.41 1.56
C ALA A 324 -5.37 -4.55 1.35
N PHE A 325 -4.61 -3.66 1.97
CA PHE A 325 -3.16 -3.64 1.88
C PHE A 325 -2.56 -2.94 3.09
N TRP A 326 -1.26 -3.13 3.27
CA TRP A 326 -0.50 -2.39 4.27
C TRP A 326 0.88 -2.04 3.70
N GLY A 327 1.59 -1.15 4.39
CA GLY A 327 2.93 -0.80 4.01
C GLY A 327 3.59 0.15 5.00
N LYS A 328 4.86 0.46 4.75
CA LYS A 328 5.60 1.48 5.49
C LYS A 328 5.75 2.73 4.64
N MET A 329 5.60 3.87 5.26
CA MET A 329 5.79 5.16 4.61
C MET A 329 7.28 5.38 4.33
N LEU A 330 7.65 5.48 3.05
CA LEU A 330 9.01 5.65 2.59
C LEU A 330 9.32 7.12 2.29
N GLU A 331 8.37 7.81 1.67
CA GLU A 331 8.52 9.23 1.30
C GLU A 331 7.29 10.02 1.75
N ARG A 332 7.52 11.17 2.38
CA ARG A 332 6.50 12.11 2.84
C ARG A 332 6.48 13.33 1.93
N ILE A 333 5.36 13.64 1.36
CA ILE A 333 5.21 14.77 0.45
C ILE A 333 4.43 15.86 1.18
N VAL A 334 5.17 16.86 1.63
CA VAL A 334 4.67 17.99 2.43
C VAL A 334 4.11 19.11 1.55
N ASP A 335 4.63 19.27 0.33
CA ASP A 335 4.22 20.33 -0.56
C ASP A 335 2.74 20.17 -0.98
N LYS A 336 1.92 21.18 -0.72
CA LYS A 336 0.52 21.21 -1.14
C LYS A 336 0.37 21.15 -2.67
N ASN A 337 1.32 21.71 -3.40
CA ASN A 337 1.35 21.72 -4.86
C ASN A 337 2.16 20.54 -5.42
N TYR A 338 2.18 19.41 -4.72
CA TYR A 338 2.98 18.22 -5.07
C TYR A 338 2.75 17.72 -6.50
N SER A 339 1.58 17.94 -7.07
CA SER A 339 1.26 17.52 -8.45
C SER A 339 2.17 18.15 -9.49
N THR A 340 2.62 19.40 -9.25
CA THR A 340 3.51 20.15 -10.14
C THR A 340 4.96 20.19 -9.65
N ALA A 341 5.19 20.15 -8.34
CA ALA A 341 6.52 20.31 -7.75
C ALA A 341 7.25 18.96 -7.52
N VAL A 342 6.51 17.89 -7.18
CA VAL A 342 7.09 16.61 -6.76
C VAL A 342 6.78 15.49 -7.75
N LEU A 343 5.53 15.32 -8.18
CA LEU A 343 5.16 14.21 -9.07
C LEU A 343 5.93 14.20 -10.40
N PRO A 344 6.31 15.31 -11.05
CA PRO A 344 7.15 15.28 -12.24
C PRO A 344 8.53 14.63 -12.05
N LYS A 345 9.03 14.59 -10.81
CA LYS A 345 10.30 13.91 -10.46
C LYS A 345 10.13 12.38 -10.39
N LEU A 346 8.89 11.90 -10.23
CA LEU A 346 8.58 10.48 -10.10
C LEU A 346 8.50 9.83 -11.50
N LYS A 347 9.53 9.05 -11.84
CA LYS A 347 9.70 8.44 -13.16
C LYS A 347 8.89 7.13 -13.30
N VAL A 348 7.57 7.23 -13.33
CA VAL A 348 6.66 6.08 -13.54
C VAL A 348 6.19 6.05 -14.98
N TYR A 349 6.55 5.01 -15.73
CA TYR A 349 6.13 4.85 -17.13
C TYR A 349 5.01 3.83 -17.28
N LYS A 350 4.28 3.97 -18.39
CA LYS A 350 3.32 3.00 -18.95
C LYS A 350 3.77 2.55 -20.28
N ASP A 351 3.80 1.25 -20.52
CA ASP A 351 3.92 0.72 -21.84
C ASP A 351 2.66 1.02 -22.64
N LYS A 352 2.84 1.55 -23.81
CA LYS A 352 1.78 1.85 -24.77
C LYS A 352 2.13 1.23 -26.11
N CYS A 353 1.16 0.54 -26.66
CA CYS A 353 1.22 0.02 -28.01
C CYS A 353 0.04 0.59 -28.79
N LYS A 354 0.31 1.13 -29.96
CA LYS A 354 -0.71 1.59 -30.91
C LYS A 354 -0.56 0.82 -32.17
N THR A 355 -1.66 0.34 -32.73
CA THR A 355 -1.70 -0.38 -33.99
C THR A 355 -2.47 0.44 -35.01
N GLY A 356 -1.94 0.54 -36.21
CA GLY A 356 -2.57 1.15 -37.38
C GLY A 356 -2.50 0.23 -38.60
N ILE A 357 -3.03 0.70 -39.70
CA ILE A 357 -3.08 -0.03 -41.00
C ILE A 357 -2.38 0.81 -42.03
N VAL A 358 -1.58 0.17 -42.89
CA VAL A 358 -0.99 0.83 -44.05
C VAL A 358 -2.12 1.11 -45.04
N ASP A 359 -2.31 2.41 -45.38
CA ASP A 359 -3.36 2.86 -46.33
C ASP A 359 -2.92 2.72 -47.76
N ARG A 360 -1.70 3.20 -48.07
CA ARG A 360 -1.09 3.13 -49.45
C ARG A 360 0.41 3.37 -49.42
N ILE A 361 1.07 2.95 -50.47
CA ILE A 361 2.49 3.23 -50.74
C ILE A 361 2.59 4.62 -51.33
N LYS A 362 3.53 5.44 -50.89
CA LYS A 362 3.84 6.76 -51.47
C LYS A 362 5.03 6.66 -52.40
N ASN A 363 6.09 5.95 -52.00
CA ASN A 363 7.26 5.62 -52.82
C ASN A 363 7.93 4.34 -52.27
N ALA A 364 9.08 3.92 -52.82
CA ALA A 364 9.79 2.71 -52.41
C ALA A 364 10.17 2.67 -50.91
N ASN A 365 10.29 3.82 -50.25
CA ASN A 365 10.74 3.95 -48.86
C ASN A 365 9.72 4.62 -47.97
N GLU A 366 8.51 4.93 -48.44
CA GLU A 366 7.51 5.64 -47.68
C GLU A 366 6.11 5.05 -47.86
N VAL A 367 5.41 4.89 -46.73
CA VAL A 367 4.01 4.47 -46.72
C VAL A 367 3.16 5.44 -45.89
N ILE A 368 1.86 5.50 -46.20
CA ILE A 368 0.88 6.27 -45.45
C ILE A 368 0.14 5.31 -44.55
N GLY A 369 0.21 5.57 -43.24
CA GLY A 369 -0.54 4.85 -42.20
C GLY A 369 -1.83 5.57 -41.81
N LYS A 370 -2.87 4.79 -41.45
CA LYS A 370 -4.16 5.28 -40.96
C LYS A 370 -4.62 4.50 -39.76
N ASP A 371 -5.71 4.96 -39.14
CA ASP A 371 -6.42 4.31 -38.03
C ASP A 371 -5.61 4.21 -36.71
N ILE A 372 -4.49 4.94 -36.59
CA ILE A 372 -3.65 4.98 -35.37
C ILE A 372 -3.96 6.19 -34.48
N PHE A 373 -4.30 7.33 -35.10
CA PHE A 373 -4.56 8.58 -34.36
C PHE A 373 -5.92 9.17 -34.72
N LYS A 374 -6.54 9.82 -33.70
CA LYS A 374 -7.70 10.67 -33.91
C LYS A 374 -7.26 11.99 -34.56
N LYS A 375 -8.17 12.69 -35.26
CA LYS A 375 -7.90 13.97 -35.93
C LYS A 375 -7.29 15.04 -35.02
N GLU A 376 -7.69 15.05 -33.71
CA GLU A 376 -7.25 16.01 -32.71
C GLU A 376 -5.91 15.65 -32.06
N THR A 377 -5.30 14.52 -32.42
CA THR A 377 -4.04 14.08 -31.82
C THR A 377 -2.88 14.92 -32.35
N ASN A 378 -2.07 15.51 -31.46
CA ASN A 378 -0.83 16.15 -31.86
C ASN A 378 0.20 15.08 -32.29
N ILE A 379 0.31 14.90 -33.61
CA ILE A 379 1.18 13.87 -34.22
C ILE A 379 2.66 14.22 -34.03
N GLN A 380 3.00 15.51 -33.84
CA GLN A 380 4.39 15.93 -33.63
C GLN A 380 5.06 15.23 -32.42
N LEU A 381 4.27 14.85 -31.42
CA LEU A 381 4.78 14.10 -30.27
C LEU A 381 5.25 12.68 -30.63
N PHE A 382 4.85 12.14 -31.77
CA PHE A 382 5.14 10.78 -32.23
C PHE A 382 6.17 10.75 -33.38
N VAL A 383 6.59 11.90 -33.91
CA VAL A 383 7.61 11.99 -34.93
C VAL A 383 8.93 11.45 -34.42
N GLY A 384 9.61 10.64 -35.20
CA GLY A 384 10.85 9.97 -34.83
C GLY A 384 10.68 8.62 -34.11
N LEU A 385 9.44 8.23 -33.74
CA LEU A 385 9.21 6.92 -33.12
C LEU A 385 9.32 5.79 -34.18
N LYS A 386 9.97 4.70 -33.76
CA LYS A 386 10.08 3.47 -34.57
C LYS A 386 8.74 2.77 -34.72
N VAL A 387 8.55 2.18 -35.87
CA VAL A 387 7.33 1.47 -36.26
C VAL A 387 7.72 0.10 -36.79
N ASN A 388 7.04 -0.96 -36.39
CA ASN A 388 7.24 -2.31 -36.88
C ASN A 388 6.03 -2.70 -37.73
N LEU A 389 6.26 -3.04 -39.01
CA LEU A 389 5.23 -3.58 -39.90
C LEU A 389 5.01 -5.07 -39.60
N SER A 390 3.78 -5.57 -39.82
CA SER A 390 3.45 -7.00 -39.66
C SER A 390 4.24 -7.91 -40.59
N THR A 391 4.83 -7.35 -41.63
CA THR A 391 5.67 -8.01 -42.64
C THR A 391 7.16 -8.02 -42.27
N GLY A 392 7.51 -7.43 -41.10
CA GLY A 392 8.84 -7.47 -40.50
C GLY A 392 9.78 -6.33 -40.93
N GLU A 393 9.28 -5.31 -41.62
CA GLU A 393 10.06 -4.09 -41.92
C GLU A 393 9.97 -3.12 -40.73
N GLU A 394 11.07 -2.43 -40.45
CA GLU A 394 11.16 -1.33 -39.52
C GLU A 394 11.07 0.02 -40.20
N GLY A 395 10.24 0.90 -39.66
CA GLY A 395 10.08 2.26 -40.14
C GLY A 395 10.16 3.28 -39.02
N VAL A 396 10.04 4.56 -39.37
CA VAL A 396 10.01 5.69 -38.45
C VAL A 396 8.88 6.62 -38.86
N ILE A 397 8.14 7.15 -37.91
CA ILE A 397 7.12 8.17 -38.13
C ILE A 397 7.83 9.47 -38.56
N ASP A 398 7.59 9.92 -39.77
CA ASP A 398 8.21 11.11 -40.34
C ASP A 398 7.34 12.37 -40.14
N GLY A 399 6.02 12.21 -40.04
CA GLY A 399 5.12 13.31 -39.78
C GLY A 399 3.65 12.99 -40.07
N ALA A 400 2.82 14.02 -39.95
CA ALA A 400 1.40 13.95 -40.28
C ALA A 400 1.20 13.94 -41.82
N PHE A 401 0.18 13.22 -42.27
CA PHE A 401 -0.30 13.27 -43.64
C PHE A 401 -1.71 13.88 -43.69
N GLY A 402 -1.79 15.17 -43.99
CA GLY A 402 -3.05 15.92 -43.96
C GLY A 402 -3.63 16.10 -42.58
N GLN A 403 -4.94 16.39 -42.50
CA GLN A 403 -5.64 16.67 -41.24
C GLN A 403 -6.50 15.50 -40.70
N SER A 404 -6.33 14.30 -41.29
CA SER A 404 -7.22 13.15 -41.01
C SER A 404 -6.68 12.14 -40.00
N GLY A 405 -5.60 12.48 -39.26
CA GLY A 405 -4.95 11.54 -38.32
C GLY A 405 -4.09 10.46 -39.03
N LYS A 406 -3.86 10.60 -40.34
CA LYS A 406 -2.93 9.78 -41.10
C LYS A 406 -1.49 10.24 -40.88
N ILE A 407 -0.54 9.33 -41.04
CA ILE A 407 0.89 9.57 -40.86
C ILE A 407 1.71 9.11 -42.02
N ASN A 408 2.83 9.79 -42.28
CA ASN A 408 3.91 9.31 -43.12
C ASN A 408 4.85 8.43 -42.29
N ILE A 409 5.14 7.23 -42.80
CA ILE A 409 6.09 6.30 -42.19
C ILE A 409 7.20 6.10 -43.25
N ARG A 410 8.43 6.44 -42.87
CA ARG A 410 9.63 6.22 -43.66
C ARG A 410 10.25 4.89 -43.28
N ILE A 411 10.58 4.06 -44.24
CA ILE A 411 11.18 2.74 -44.10
C ILE A 411 12.59 2.79 -44.66
N PRO A 412 13.63 2.95 -43.85
CA PRO A 412 15.01 3.16 -44.31
C PRO A 412 15.53 2.01 -45.20
N GLY A 413 15.14 0.78 -44.88
CA GLY A 413 15.53 -0.43 -45.63
C GLY A 413 14.74 -0.69 -46.89
N GLY A 414 13.77 0.20 -47.25
CA GLY A 414 12.85 -0.03 -48.36
C GLY A 414 11.77 -1.08 -48.05
N LEU A 415 10.75 -1.12 -48.88
CA LEU A 415 9.68 -2.11 -48.82
C LEU A 415 10.09 -3.39 -49.55
N LYS A 416 9.78 -4.55 -48.98
CA LYS A 416 9.93 -5.84 -49.63
C LYS A 416 8.88 -6.01 -50.74
N ASP A 417 9.19 -6.72 -51.82
CA ASP A 417 8.26 -6.98 -52.94
C ASP A 417 6.98 -7.69 -52.46
N THR A 418 7.10 -8.56 -51.46
CA THR A 418 5.98 -9.25 -50.81
C THR A 418 5.03 -8.27 -50.12
N THR A 419 5.56 -7.28 -49.42
CA THR A 419 4.78 -6.23 -48.73
C THR A 419 4.10 -5.31 -49.72
N ILE A 420 4.78 -4.93 -50.80
CA ILE A 420 4.22 -4.12 -51.89
C ILE A 420 3.01 -4.83 -52.50
N SER A 421 3.16 -6.13 -52.78
CA SER A 421 2.09 -6.96 -53.37
C SER A 421 0.88 -7.07 -52.43
N GLN A 422 1.08 -7.26 -51.15
CA GLN A 422 -0.01 -7.34 -50.14
C GLN A 422 -0.77 -6.00 -50.01
N ILE A 423 -0.07 -4.86 -49.96
CA ILE A 423 -0.71 -3.54 -49.85
C ILE A 423 -1.55 -3.25 -51.09
N ASN A 424 -1.03 -3.57 -52.29
CA ASN A 424 -1.74 -3.34 -53.59
C ASN A 424 -2.96 -4.25 -53.73
N GLN A 425 -2.92 -5.50 -53.26
CA GLN A 425 -4.06 -6.41 -53.23
C GLN A 425 -5.15 -5.98 -52.26
N GLY A 426 -4.77 -5.50 -51.06
CA GLY A 426 -5.69 -4.96 -50.06
C GLY A 426 -6.45 -3.71 -50.53
N SER A 427 -5.85 -2.91 -51.40
CA SER A 427 -6.47 -1.71 -52.01
C SER A 427 -7.56 -2.06 -53.03
N LYS A 428 -7.43 -3.18 -53.78
CA LYS A 428 -8.38 -3.62 -54.81
C LYS A 428 -9.65 -4.28 -54.25
N LYS A 429 -9.61 -4.88 -53.04
CA LYS A 429 -10.76 -5.56 -52.40
C LYS A 429 -11.84 -4.63 -51.82
N LYS A 430 -11.62 -3.33 -51.75
CA LYS A 430 -12.62 -2.34 -51.26
C LYS A 430 -13.85 -2.13 -52.18
N GLY A 431 -13.90 -2.77 -53.34
CA GLY A 431 -14.95 -2.58 -54.34
C GLY A 431 -15.92 -3.76 -54.55
N LYS A 432 -15.79 -4.90 -53.84
CA LYS A 432 -16.72 -6.03 -54.01
C LYS A 432 -16.91 -6.79 -52.71
N ASN A 433 -18.15 -6.84 -52.22
CA ASN A 433 -18.60 -7.75 -51.14
C ASN A 433 -18.53 -9.19 -51.69
N VAL A 434 -17.57 -9.98 -51.27
CA VAL A 434 -17.53 -11.43 -51.51
C VAL A 434 -17.18 -12.11 -50.19
N ALA A 435 -18.01 -13.09 -49.80
CA ALA A 435 -17.83 -13.95 -48.64
C ALA A 435 -16.47 -14.66 -48.73
N VAL A 436 -15.73 -14.63 -47.61
CA VAL A 436 -14.40 -15.23 -47.48
C VAL A 436 -14.53 -16.67 -46.98
N GLN A 437 -14.08 -17.62 -47.77
CA GLN A 437 -13.67 -18.94 -47.31
C GLN A 437 -12.29 -18.82 -46.67
N ASP A 438 -12.13 -19.46 -45.54
CA ASP A 438 -10.95 -19.45 -44.65
C ASP A 438 -9.89 -20.42 -45.20
N ASP A 439 -9.05 -19.93 -46.11
CA ASP A 439 -7.83 -20.60 -46.52
C ASP A 439 -6.64 -19.92 -45.83
N GLY A 440 -5.92 -20.66 -45.03
CA GLY A 440 -4.87 -20.32 -44.05
C GLY A 440 -3.65 -19.50 -44.55
N ASN A 441 -3.83 -18.55 -45.45
CA ASN A 441 -2.86 -17.53 -45.81
C ASN A 441 -3.35 -16.17 -45.32
N ASP A 442 -2.59 -15.54 -44.45
CA ASP A 442 -2.88 -14.21 -43.83
C ASP A 442 -2.87 -13.10 -44.94
N THR A 443 -3.99 -12.99 -45.66
CA THR A 443 -4.24 -11.98 -46.72
C THR A 443 -4.87 -10.71 -46.17
N GLY A 444 -4.69 -10.43 -44.87
CA GLY A 444 -5.20 -9.23 -44.21
C GLY A 444 -4.44 -7.95 -44.62
N PRO A 445 -4.99 -6.76 -44.37
CA PRO A 445 -4.27 -5.51 -44.61
C PRO A 445 -2.99 -5.47 -43.76
N VAL A 446 -1.90 -4.97 -44.32
CA VAL A 446 -0.62 -4.80 -43.60
C VAL A 446 -0.84 -3.86 -42.42
N LYS A 447 -0.59 -4.38 -41.25
CA LYS A 447 -0.68 -3.62 -39.96
C LYS A 447 0.71 -3.10 -39.59
N PHE A 448 0.73 -2.04 -38.79
CA PHE A 448 1.96 -1.57 -38.19
C PHE A 448 1.70 -1.26 -36.70
N THR A 449 2.72 -1.41 -35.87
CA THR A 449 2.68 -1.17 -34.45
C THR A 449 3.72 -0.16 -34.01
N VAL A 450 3.34 0.70 -33.09
CA VAL A 450 4.22 1.69 -32.43
C VAL A 450 4.18 1.41 -30.93
N ALA A 451 5.24 0.82 -30.42
CA ALA A 451 5.40 0.59 -28.98
C ALA A 451 6.27 1.70 -28.38
N PHE A 452 5.86 2.27 -27.26
CA PHE A 452 6.59 3.33 -26.57
C PHE A 452 6.27 3.37 -25.09
N LYS A 453 7.21 3.87 -24.29
CA LYS A 453 7.03 4.19 -22.87
C LYS A 453 6.53 5.63 -22.75
N ARG A 454 5.48 5.85 -21.94
CA ARG A 454 4.97 7.18 -21.63
C ARG A 454 4.99 7.39 -20.12
N TYR A 455 5.66 8.43 -19.66
CA TYR A 455 5.70 8.77 -18.24
C TYR A 455 4.37 9.33 -17.75
N ALA A 456 3.89 8.81 -16.62
CA ALA A 456 2.55 9.12 -16.11
C ALA A 456 2.44 10.54 -15.57
N TYR A 457 3.52 11.07 -15.00
CA TYR A 457 3.57 12.36 -14.30
C TYR A 457 4.39 13.42 -15.05
N ASP A 458 4.89 13.11 -16.25
CA ASP A 458 5.61 14.08 -17.06
C ASP A 458 4.63 15.12 -17.65
N PRO A 459 4.81 16.43 -17.34
CA PRO A 459 3.97 17.50 -17.88
C PRO A 459 4.01 17.59 -19.40
N GLU A 460 5.18 17.34 -20.00
CA GLU A 460 5.39 17.39 -21.46
C GLU A 460 4.90 16.12 -22.17
N LYS A 461 4.51 15.09 -21.41
CA LYS A 461 4.02 13.82 -21.94
C LYS A 461 5.00 13.16 -22.91
N ARG A 462 6.30 13.31 -22.68
CA ARG A 462 7.36 12.73 -23.51
C ARG A 462 7.17 11.23 -23.67
N MET A 463 7.50 10.75 -24.87
CA MET A 463 7.43 9.35 -25.25
C MET A 463 8.85 8.88 -25.54
N ILE A 464 9.21 7.71 -25.00
CA ILE A 464 10.55 7.15 -25.16
C ILE A 464 10.38 5.74 -25.72
N GLN A 465 11.19 5.42 -26.72
CA GLN A 465 11.40 4.05 -27.21
C GLN A 465 12.81 3.62 -26.80
N LEU A 466 12.92 2.36 -26.38
CA LEU A 466 14.19 1.70 -26.11
C LEU A 466 14.64 0.92 -27.33
#